data_663a4792ca44d4655edca3de47672381
#
_entry.id   663a4792ca44d4655edca3de47672381
#
_cell.length_a   1.000
_cell.length_b   1.000
_cell.length_c   1.000
_cell.angle_alpha   90.00
_cell.angle_beta   90.00
_cell.angle_gamma   90.00
#
_symmetry.space_group_name_H-M   'P 1'
#
loop_
_entity.id
_entity.type
_entity.pdbx_description
1 polymer ?
#
loop_
_entity_poly.entity_id
_entity_poly.type
_entity_poly.pdbx_seq_one_letter_code
_entity_poly.pdbx_strand_id
1 'polypeptide(L)'
;IDKELQEACYRILEQRIAGILVNMLSNIKSIDKDAITDNSDIPIPIYDVYTALIENSVINIDHFKADDATDLERSVQQKFEAKQQEIFSAIQAELTGAEPKSYNDLNAEMQEYMTYIVSDMLMTDTGILSSDKIEKNDTVYQQWRDGSISLQEYLTYAASQNWIDITQISDEKTYLNSTEVYHALATYISDKLSEDTIF
;
A
#
# COMPACT_ATOMS: atom_id res chain seq x y z
N ILE A 1 41.91 9.39 29.54
CA ILE A 1 40.53 8.88 29.66
C ILE A 1 40.64 7.37 29.68
N ASP A 2 40.06 6.73 30.69
CA ASP A 2 40.08 5.29 30.86
C ASP A 2 39.20 4.64 29.78
N LYS A 3 39.80 3.89 28.88
CA LYS A 3 39.12 3.24 27.76
C LYS A 3 38.11 2.18 28.22
N GLU A 4 38.47 1.41 29.26
CA GLU A 4 37.61 0.36 29.79
C GLU A 4 36.33 0.96 30.45
N LEU A 5 36.49 2.09 31.13
CA LEU A 5 35.38 2.82 31.70
C LEU A 5 34.46 3.39 30.60
N GLN A 6 35.01 3.90 29.52
CA GLN A 6 34.24 4.39 28.38
C GLN A 6 33.43 3.26 27.72
N GLU A 7 34.05 2.11 27.46
CA GLU A 7 33.40 0.95 26.89
C GLU A 7 32.28 0.41 27.80
N ALA A 8 32.53 0.38 29.12
CA ALA A 8 31.51 -0.04 30.09
C ALA A 8 30.32 0.93 30.12
N CYS A 9 30.57 2.24 30.16
CA CYS A 9 29.54 3.27 30.10
C CYS A 9 28.73 3.18 28.80
N TYR A 10 29.39 2.98 27.65
CA TYR A 10 28.74 2.83 26.37
C TYR A 10 27.80 1.62 26.36
N ARG A 11 28.26 0.45 26.80
CA ARG A 11 27.43 -0.76 26.88
C ARG A 11 26.23 -0.60 27.81
N ILE A 12 26.40 0.06 28.96
CA ILE A 12 25.29 0.31 29.88
C ILE A 12 24.26 1.24 29.24
N LEU A 13 24.72 2.28 28.55
CA LEU A 13 23.86 3.23 27.85
C LEU A 13 23.06 2.54 26.74
N GLU A 14 23.74 1.75 25.92
CA GLU A 14 23.14 0.95 24.85
C GLU A 14 22.05 0.00 25.37
N GLN A 15 22.36 -0.75 26.44
CA GLN A 15 21.40 -1.66 27.05
C GLN A 15 20.18 -0.93 27.65
N ARG A 16 20.38 0.24 28.24
CA ARG A 16 19.29 1.05 28.82
C ARG A 16 18.41 1.64 27.74
N ILE A 17 18.99 2.19 26.67
CA ILE A 17 18.24 2.73 25.54
C ILE A 17 17.46 1.61 24.84
N ALA A 18 18.09 0.46 24.57
CA ALA A 18 17.43 -0.68 23.99
C ALA A 18 16.26 -1.17 24.85
N GLY A 19 16.44 -1.24 26.19
CA GLY A 19 15.37 -1.62 27.09
C GLY A 19 14.17 -0.64 27.11
N ILE A 20 14.43 0.66 26.99
CA ILE A 20 13.39 1.68 26.89
C ILE A 20 12.64 1.52 25.55
N LEU A 21 13.37 1.41 24.44
CA LEU A 21 12.78 1.27 23.11
C LEU A 21 11.90 0.02 23.01
N VAL A 22 12.37 -1.13 23.53
CA VAL A 22 11.60 -2.39 23.50
C VAL A 22 10.27 -2.24 24.26
N ASN A 23 10.27 -1.54 25.39
CA ASN A 23 9.04 -1.32 26.16
C ASN A 23 8.06 -0.36 25.47
N MET A 24 8.55 0.52 24.59
CA MET A 24 7.72 1.45 23.82
C MET A 24 7.22 0.87 22.49
N LEU A 25 7.82 -0.24 22.01
CA LEU A 25 7.41 -0.89 20.77
C LEU A 25 5.97 -1.41 20.88
N SER A 26 5.16 -1.03 19.93
CA SER A 26 3.77 -1.49 19.82
C SER A 26 3.53 -2.06 18.42
N ASN A 27 2.76 -3.14 18.34
CA ASN A 27 2.37 -3.75 17.07
C ASN A 27 1.21 -2.99 16.44
N ILE A 28 1.48 -1.73 16.09
CA ILE A 28 0.57 -0.82 15.39
C ILE A 28 1.25 -0.31 14.13
N LYS A 29 0.46 0.05 13.12
CA LYS A 29 0.96 0.57 11.84
C LYS A 29 1.33 2.05 11.94
N SER A 30 0.50 2.83 12.64
CA SER A 30 0.71 4.27 12.85
C SER A 30 0.16 4.71 14.18
N ILE A 31 0.57 5.91 14.62
CA ILE A 31 0.09 6.52 15.86
C ILE A 31 -1.08 7.45 15.50
N ASP A 32 -2.19 7.29 16.19
CA ASP A 32 -3.22 8.32 16.23
C ASP A 32 -2.75 9.44 17.18
N LYS A 33 -2.29 10.55 16.58
CA LYS A 33 -1.76 11.71 17.33
C LYS A 33 -2.82 12.39 18.20
N ASP A 34 -4.08 12.28 17.81
CA ASP A 34 -5.20 12.90 18.52
C ASP A 34 -5.59 12.08 19.76
N ALA A 35 -5.25 10.79 19.80
CA ALA A 35 -5.46 9.93 20.93
C ALA A 35 -4.38 10.04 22.03
N ILE A 36 -3.26 10.73 21.76
CA ILE A 36 -2.15 10.88 22.70
C ILE A 36 -2.51 11.96 23.73
N THR A 37 -2.75 11.54 24.96
CA THR A 37 -3.03 12.45 26.08
C THR A 37 -1.79 12.77 26.92
N ASP A 38 -0.75 11.95 26.86
CA ASP A 38 0.51 12.11 27.60
C ASP A 38 1.72 11.82 26.69
N ASN A 39 2.62 12.80 26.60
CA ASN A 39 3.83 12.67 25.77
C ASN A 39 4.89 11.70 26.36
N SER A 40 4.71 11.22 27.58
CA SER A 40 5.65 10.28 28.23
C SER A 40 5.48 8.84 27.75
N ASP A 41 4.29 8.48 27.23
CA ASP A 41 3.93 7.11 26.86
C ASP A 41 3.59 6.96 25.36
N ILE A 42 4.28 7.70 24.51
CA ILE A 42 4.09 7.60 23.05
C ILE A 42 4.61 6.23 22.58
N PRO A 43 3.73 5.33 22.07
CA PRO A 43 4.19 4.06 21.55
C PRO A 43 5.01 4.25 20.27
N ILE A 44 5.99 3.40 20.07
CA ILE A 44 6.75 3.36 18.79
C ILE A 44 6.12 2.28 17.91
N PRO A 45 5.51 2.64 16.76
CA PRO A 45 4.99 1.66 15.83
C PRO A 45 6.11 0.73 15.35
N ILE A 46 5.87 -0.57 15.37
CA ILE A 46 6.88 -1.53 14.89
C ILE A 46 7.19 -1.32 13.40
N TYR A 47 6.23 -0.80 12.64
CA TYR A 47 6.41 -0.45 11.22
C TYR A 47 7.47 0.64 11.02
N ASP A 48 7.47 1.68 11.85
CA ASP A 48 8.49 2.75 11.79
C ASP A 48 9.90 2.19 12.03
N VAL A 49 10.02 1.21 12.94
CA VAL A 49 11.30 0.55 13.22
C VAL A 49 11.77 -0.28 12.02
N TYR A 50 10.90 -1.09 11.41
CA TYR A 50 11.27 -1.86 10.23
C TYR A 50 11.63 -0.95 9.05
N THR A 51 10.86 0.08 8.80
CA THR A 51 11.15 1.07 7.76
C THR A 51 12.51 1.71 7.99
N ALA A 52 12.78 2.18 9.20
CA ALA A 52 14.08 2.77 9.55
C ALA A 52 15.25 1.78 9.40
N LEU A 53 15.07 0.50 9.76
CA LEU A 53 16.11 -0.52 9.60
C LEU A 53 16.41 -0.81 8.12
N ILE A 54 15.40 -0.81 7.27
CA ILE A 54 15.55 -1.02 5.81
C ILE A 54 16.19 0.22 5.16
N GLU A 55 15.67 1.42 5.43
CA GLU A 55 16.17 2.68 4.87
C GLU A 55 17.63 2.93 5.25
N ASN A 56 18.02 2.58 6.46
CA ASN A 56 19.42 2.69 6.92
C ASN A 56 20.30 1.48 6.54
N SER A 57 19.82 0.60 5.68
CA SER A 57 20.54 -0.59 5.20
C SER A 57 21.04 -1.53 6.31
N VAL A 58 20.37 -1.52 7.47
CA VAL A 58 20.63 -2.49 8.55
C VAL A 58 20.00 -3.84 8.17
N ILE A 59 18.81 -3.79 7.54
CA ILE A 59 18.18 -4.93 6.90
C ILE A 59 18.32 -4.73 5.39
N ASN A 60 19.02 -5.65 4.73
CA ASN A 60 19.14 -5.67 3.28
C ASN A 60 18.11 -6.65 2.70
N ILE A 61 16.97 -6.13 2.26
CA ILE A 61 15.88 -6.96 1.70
C ILE A 61 16.27 -7.66 0.39
N ASP A 62 17.19 -7.10 -0.40
CA ASP A 62 17.67 -7.73 -1.64
C ASP A 62 18.44 -9.01 -1.35
N HIS A 63 19.10 -9.09 -0.17
CA HIS A 63 19.83 -10.29 0.26
C HIS A 63 18.89 -11.48 0.55
N PHE A 64 17.59 -11.23 0.82
CA PHE A 64 16.62 -12.29 1.12
C PHE A 64 16.42 -13.27 -0.05
N LYS A 65 16.73 -12.84 -1.27
CA LYS A 65 16.68 -13.65 -2.50
C LYS A 65 18.05 -14.20 -2.93
N ALA A 66 19.12 -13.88 -2.21
CA ALA A 66 20.46 -14.32 -2.55
C ALA A 66 20.69 -15.82 -2.25
N ASP A 67 21.66 -16.43 -2.95
CA ASP A 67 21.99 -17.84 -2.76
C ASP A 67 22.51 -18.16 -1.35
N ASP A 68 23.17 -17.18 -0.72
CA ASP A 68 23.75 -17.24 0.62
C ASP A 68 22.83 -16.67 1.70
N ALA A 69 21.56 -16.34 1.37
CA ALA A 69 20.57 -15.89 2.35
C ALA A 69 20.41 -16.92 3.49
N THR A 70 20.24 -16.42 4.70
CA THR A 70 19.99 -17.24 5.87
C THR A 70 18.61 -17.92 5.82
N ASP A 71 18.40 -18.96 6.61
CA ASP A 71 17.09 -19.64 6.70
C ASP A 71 15.99 -18.69 7.18
N LEU A 72 16.32 -17.71 8.05
CA LEU A 72 15.39 -16.69 8.51
C LEU A 72 14.99 -15.76 7.37
N GLU A 73 15.94 -15.23 6.61
CA GLU A 73 15.70 -14.35 5.46
C GLU A 73 14.84 -15.05 4.41
N ARG A 74 15.15 -16.28 4.07
CA ARG A 74 14.32 -17.11 3.15
C ARG A 74 12.90 -17.29 3.67
N SER A 75 12.75 -17.56 4.98
CA SER A 75 11.42 -17.72 5.59
C SER A 75 10.61 -16.43 5.54
N VAL A 76 11.24 -15.28 5.76
CA VAL A 76 10.60 -13.96 5.65
C VAL A 76 10.19 -13.70 4.20
N GLN A 77 11.10 -13.96 3.24
CA GLN A 77 10.82 -13.81 1.81
C GLN A 77 9.61 -14.65 1.36
N GLN A 78 9.57 -15.92 1.76
CA GLN A 78 8.44 -16.80 1.42
C GLN A 78 7.10 -16.29 1.98
N LYS A 79 7.10 -15.79 3.22
CA LYS A 79 5.88 -15.21 3.82
C LYS A 79 5.44 -13.94 3.12
N PHE A 80 6.40 -13.09 2.73
CA PHE A 80 6.12 -11.89 1.98
C PHE A 80 5.50 -12.22 0.61
N GLU A 81 6.11 -13.13 -0.15
CA GLU A 81 5.60 -13.55 -1.46
C GLU A 81 4.21 -14.19 -1.37
N ALA A 82 3.97 -15.01 -0.33
CA ALA A 82 2.66 -15.60 -0.10
C ALA A 82 1.60 -14.52 0.21
N LYS A 83 1.93 -13.53 1.05
CA LYS A 83 1.03 -12.42 1.37
C LYS A 83 0.78 -11.53 0.16
N GLN A 84 1.81 -11.22 -0.61
CA GLN A 84 1.69 -10.46 -1.85
C GLN A 84 0.74 -11.15 -2.84
N GLN A 85 0.90 -12.47 -3.03
CA GLN A 85 0.02 -13.24 -3.90
C GLN A 85 -1.44 -13.27 -3.41
N GLU A 86 -1.65 -13.36 -2.10
CA GLU A 86 -2.98 -13.26 -1.48
C GLU A 86 -3.64 -11.92 -1.80
N ILE A 87 -2.90 -10.81 -1.60
CA ILE A 87 -3.38 -9.45 -1.85
C ILE A 87 -3.68 -9.24 -3.34
N PHE A 88 -2.78 -9.64 -4.23
CA PHE A 88 -3.01 -9.55 -5.68
C PHE A 88 -4.26 -10.30 -6.10
N SER A 89 -4.46 -11.51 -5.57
CA SER A 89 -5.64 -12.31 -5.87
C SER A 89 -6.92 -11.64 -5.36
N ALA A 90 -6.87 -11.00 -4.19
CA ALA A 90 -7.99 -10.26 -3.64
C ALA A 90 -8.30 -9.00 -4.47
N ILE A 91 -7.28 -8.20 -4.85
CA ILE A 91 -7.48 -7.03 -5.71
C ILE A 91 -8.04 -7.45 -7.08
N GLN A 92 -7.53 -8.54 -7.66
CA GLN A 92 -8.03 -9.07 -8.93
C GLN A 92 -9.51 -9.48 -8.83
N ALA A 93 -9.92 -10.06 -7.69
CA ALA A 93 -11.33 -10.41 -7.45
C ALA A 93 -12.24 -9.16 -7.38
N GLU A 94 -11.77 -8.06 -6.78
CA GLU A 94 -12.51 -6.80 -6.75
C GLU A 94 -12.52 -6.06 -8.09
N LEU A 95 -11.50 -6.25 -8.94
CA LEU A 95 -11.45 -5.65 -10.27
C LEU A 95 -12.28 -6.43 -11.30
N THR A 96 -12.19 -7.76 -11.32
CA THR A 96 -12.74 -8.58 -12.42
C THR A 96 -13.64 -9.72 -11.95
N GLY A 97 -13.86 -9.86 -10.65
CA GLY A 97 -14.75 -10.87 -10.08
C GLY A 97 -16.22 -10.62 -10.40
N ALA A 98 -17.03 -11.66 -10.23
CA ALA A 98 -18.48 -11.60 -10.49
C ALA A 98 -19.27 -10.86 -9.39
N GLU A 99 -18.74 -10.80 -8.18
CA GLU A 99 -19.38 -10.23 -7.00
C GLU A 99 -18.40 -9.31 -6.24
N PRO A 100 -17.99 -8.17 -6.83
CA PRO A 100 -17.12 -7.21 -6.16
C PRO A 100 -17.84 -6.57 -4.97
N LYS A 101 -17.11 -6.33 -3.89
CA LYS A 101 -17.66 -5.72 -2.67
C LYS A 101 -17.69 -4.21 -2.77
N SER A 102 -18.66 -3.58 -2.09
CA SER A 102 -18.59 -2.14 -1.87
C SER A 102 -17.36 -1.78 -1.03
N TYR A 103 -16.85 -0.56 -1.18
CA TYR A 103 -15.67 -0.11 -0.44
C TYR A 103 -15.84 -0.30 1.08
N ASN A 104 -17.02 0.00 1.63
CA ASN A 104 -17.30 -0.12 3.06
C ASN A 104 -17.36 -1.58 3.56
N ASP A 105 -17.60 -2.55 2.67
CA ASP A 105 -17.64 -3.98 3.01
C ASP A 105 -16.25 -4.64 2.96
N LEU A 106 -15.23 -3.91 2.49
CA LEU A 106 -13.85 -4.35 2.49
C LEU A 106 -13.23 -4.19 3.88
N ASN A 107 -12.22 -5.01 4.20
CA ASN A 107 -11.40 -4.78 5.38
C ASN A 107 -10.49 -3.55 5.19
N ALA A 108 -9.96 -3.02 6.29
CA ALA A 108 -9.16 -1.78 6.28
C ALA A 108 -7.94 -1.87 5.34
N GLU A 109 -7.27 -3.02 5.28
CA GLU A 109 -6.12 -3.25 4.38
C GLU A 109 -6.55 -3.11 2.91
N MET A 110 -7.65 -3.75 2.51
CA MET A 110 -8.16 -3.65 1.14
C MET A 110 -8.69 -2.25 0.80
N GLN A 111 -9.28 -1.54 1.76
CA GLN A 111 -9.69 -0.15 1.57
C GLN A 111 -8.50 0.76 1.25
N GLU A 112 -7.36 0.56 1.93
CA GLU A 112 -6.12 1.29 1.63
C GLU A 112 -5.64 1.02 0.19
N TYR A 113 -5.66 -0.25 -0.27
CA TYR A 113 -5.29 -0.57 -1.65
C TYR A 113 -6.25 0.04 -2.68
N MET A 114 -7.56 -0.01 -2.44
CA MET A 114 -8.54 0.63 -3.34
C MET A 114 -8.33 2.15 -3.41
N THR A 115 -8.06 2.78 -2.27
CA THR A 115 -7.75 4.21 -2.20
C THR A 115 -6.47 4.54 -2.96
N TYR A 116 -5.41 3.78 -2.76
CA TYR A 116 -4.15 3.92 -3.49
C TYR A 116 -4.35 3.81 -5.01
N ILE A 117 -5.05 2.77 -5.48
CA ILE A 117 -5.32 2.57 -6.90
C ILE A 117 -6.01 3.80 -7.51
N VAL A 118 -7.06 4.31 -6.87
CA VAL A 118 -7.84 5.42 -7.43
C VAL A 118 -7.13 6.76 -7.28
N SER A 119 -6.70 7.10 -6.05
CA SER A 119 -6.22 8.45 -5.73
C SER A 119 -4.76 8.68 -6.11
N ASP A 120 -3.90 7.71 -5.81
CA ASP A 120 -2.47 7.85 -6.04
C ASP A 120 -2.13 7.36 -7.46
N MET A 121 -2.33 6.10 -7.77
CA MET A 121 -1.94 5.51 -9.05
C MET A 121 -2.68 6.15 -10.24
N LEU A 122 -4.02 6.15 -10.25
CA LEU A 122 -4.79 6.58 -11.42
C LEU A 122 -4.98 8.09 -11.53
N MET A 123 -5.15 8.82 -10.41
CA MET A 123 -5.36 10.27 -10.47
C MET A 123 -4.05 11.05 -10.39
N THR A 124 -3.19 10.77 -9.39
CA THR A 124 -2.03 11.61 -9.08
C THR A 124 -0.81 11.25 -9.93
N ASP A 125 -0.42 9.98 -9.94
CA ASP A 125 0.84 9.56 -10.55
C ASP A 125 0.76 9.49 -12.08
N THR A 126 -0.37 8.99 -12.60
CA THR A 126 -0.52 8.78 -14.04
C THR A 126 -1.48 9.74 -14.72
N GLY A 127 -2.45 10.30 -13.99
CA GLY A 127 -3.50 11.12 -14.56
C GLY A 127 -4.46 10.38 -15.51
N ILE A 128 -4.40 9.04 -15.51
CA ILE A 128 -5.30 8.19 -16.33
C ILE A 128 -6.76 8.46 -15.97
N LEU A 129 -7.07 8.56 -14.68
CA LEU A 129 -8.37 9.01 -14.21
C LEU A 129 -8.33 10.53 -14.03
N SER A 130 -8.94 11.26 -14.96
CA SER A 130 -8.87 12.72 -15.03
C SER A 130 -9.79 13.37 -13.99
N SER A 131 -9.19 13.91 -12.93
CA SER A 131 -9.91 14.61 -11.86
C SER A 131 -10.71 15.81 -12.37
N ASP A 132 -10.24 16.49 -13.42
CA ASP A 132 -10.87 17.67 -13.99
C ASP A 132 -12.19 17.36 -14.74
N LYS A 133 -12.36 16.11 -15.16
CA LYS A 133 -13.59 15.64 -15.82
C LYS A 133 -14.65 15.16 -14.83
N ILE A 134 -14.28 14.94 -13.56
CA ILE A 134 -15.18 14.41 -12.55
C ILE A 134 -16.01 15.55 -11.95
N GLU A 135 -17.32 15.52 -12.18
CA GLU A 135 -18.22 16.45 -11.54
C GLU A 135 -18.48 16.04 -10.08
N LYS A 136 -18.20 16.97 -9.14
CA LYS A 136 -18.32 16.67 -7.69
C LYS A 136 -19.74 16.32 -7.24
N ASN A 137 -20.76 16.70 -8.01
CA ASN A 137 -22.16 16.39 -7.77
C ASN A 137 -22.65 15.15 -8.54
N ASP A 138 -21.78 14.46 -9.26
CA ASP A 138 -22.10 13.21 -9.93
C ASP A 138 -22.50 12.15 -8.90
N THR A 139 -23.60 11.45 -9.17
CA THR A 139 -24.17 10.48 -8.21
C THR A 139 -23.25 9.30 -7.94
N VAL A 140 -22.59 8.76 -8.99
CA VAL A 140 -21.71 7.59 -8.83
C VAL A 140 -20.41 7.98 -8.16
N TYR A 141 -19.88 9.18 -8.48
CA TYR A 141 -18.73 9.73 -7.75
C TYR A 141 -19.03 9.92 -6.25
N GLN A 142 -20.23 10.41 -5.89
CA GLN A 142 -20.62 10.53 -4.49
C GLN A 142 -20.75 9.15 -3.82
N GLN A 143 -21.33 8.16 -4.49
CA GLN A 143 -21.45 6.79 -3.99
C GLN A 143 -20.08 6.16 -3.76
N TRP A 144 -19.11 6.41 -4.64
CA TRP A 144 -17.73 5.99 -4.42
C TRP A 144 -17.11 6.66 -3.19
N ARG A 145 -17.26 7.97 -3.05
CA ARG A 145 -16.77 8.71 -1.89
C ARG A 145 -17.40 8.27 -0.57
N ASP A 146 -18.68 7.90 -0.60
CA ASP A 146 -19.40 7.39 0.57
C ASP A 146 -19.12 5.90 0.82
N GLY A 147 -18.36 5.25 -0.07
CA GLY A 147 -17.98 3.84 0.03
C GLY A 147 -19.09 2.85 -0.23
N SER A 148 -20.20 3.27 -0.85
CA SER A 148 -21.42 2.45 -1.06
C SER A 148 -21.38 1.59 -2.33
N ILE A 149 -20.38 1.79 -3.20
CA ILE A 149 -20.16 1.01 -4.42
C ILE A 149 -18.79 0.38 -4.44
N SER A 150 -18.62 -0.60 -5.32
CA SER A 150 -17.34 -1.29 -5.55
C SER A 150 -16.40 -0.48 -6.45
N LEU A 151 -15.10 -0.80 -6.39
CA LEU A 151 -14.10 -0.26 -7.32
C LEU A 151 -14.48 -0.56 -8.78
N GLN A 152 -14.95 -1.77 -9.05
CA GLN A 152 -15.39 -2.19 -10.39
C GLN A 152 -16.50 -1.31 -10.93
N GLU A 153 -17.55 -1.07 -10.13
CA GLU A 153 -18.68 -0.21 -10.52
C GLU A 153 -18.21 1.22 -10.80
N TYR A 154 -17.41 1.78 -9.90
CA TYR A 154 -16.87 3.13 -10.07
C TYR A 154 -16.02 3.29 -11.34
N LEU A 155 -15.05 2.40 -11.56
CA LEU A 155 -14.18 2.48 -12.74
C LEU A 155 -14.88 2.14 -14.05
N THR A 156 -15.87 1.24 -14.03
CA THR A 156 -16.75 0.96 -15.19
C THR A 156 -17.54 2.21 -15.57
N TYR A 157 -18.10 2.89 -14.59
CA TYR A 157 -18.81 4.14 -14.80
C TYR A 157 -17.85 5.23 -15.33
N ALA A 158 -16.67 5.40 -14.73
CA ALA A 158 -15.65 6.35 -15.19
C ALA A 158 -15.27 6.12 -16.66
N ALA A 159 -15.13 4.87 -17.09
CA ALA A 159 -14.91 4.51 -18.48
C ALA A 159 -16.08 4.94 -19.40
N SER A 160 -17.33 4.79 -18.92
CA SER A 160 -18.52 5.20 -19.68
C SER A 160 -18.68 6.71 -19.82
N GLN A 161 -18.17 7.48 -18.85
CA GLN A 161 -18.21 8.94 -18.84
C GLN A 161 -16.99 9.61 -19.51
N ASN A 162 -16.09 8.83 -20.11
CA ASN A 162 -14.83 9.33 -20.71
C ASN A 162 -13.93 10.06 -19.68
N TRP A 163 -13.97 9.66 -18.40
CA TRP A 163 -13.05 10.17 -17.39
C TRP A 163 -11.66 9.54 -17.48
N ILE A 164 -11.56 8.40 -18.20
CA ILE A 164 -10.33 7.66 -18.41
C ILE A 164 -9.57 8.19 -19.64
N ASP A 165 -8.28 8.43 -19.49
CA ASP A 165 -7.38 8.72 -20.62
C ASP A 165 -6.89 7.40 -21.23
N ILE A 166 -7.54 7.00 -22.31
CA ILE A 166 -7.25 5.74 -23.01
C ILE A 166 -5.88 5.73 -23.69
N THR A 167 -5.26 6.88 -23.93
CA THR A 167 -3.98 6.97 -24.64
C THR A 167 -2.82 6.38 -23.85
N GLN A 168 -2.99 6.22 -22.54
CA GLN A 168 -1.98 5.67 -21.65
C GLN A 168 -2.16 4.16 -21.36
N ILE A 169 -3.34 3.62 -21.66
CA ILE A 169 -3.67 2.21 -21.36
C ILE A 169 -3.86 1.34 -22.60
N SER A 170 -3.83 1.95 -23.79
CA SER A 170 -3.96 1.20 -25.05
C SER A 170 -3.13 1.85 -26.13
N ASP A 171 -2.30 1.06 -26.80
CA ASP A 171 -1.54 1.44 -28.00
C ASP A 171 -2.41 1.40 -29.27
N GLU A 172 -3.61 0.88 -29.18
CA GLU A 172 -4.49 0.71 -30.32
C GLU A 172 -5.18 2.04 -30.68
N LYS A 173 -5.01 2.47 -31.92
CA LYS A 173 -5.73 3.61 -32.53
C LYS A 173 -7.20 3.27 -32.83
N THR A 174 -7.74 2.25 -32.21
CA THR A 174 -9.08 1.71 -32.43
C THR A 174 -10.06 2.35 -31.45
N TYR A 175 -11.29 2.59 -31.88
CA TYR A 175 -12.36 3.04 -31.01
C TYR A 175 -12.72 1.91 -30.04
N LEU A 176 -12.37 2.09 -28.76
CA LEU A 176 -12.76 1.18 -27.69
C LEU A 176 -14.13 1.58 -27.15
N ASN A 177 -15.00 0.61 -26.94
CA ASN A 177 -16.22 0.83 -26.17
C ASN A 177 -15.90 0.88 -24.65
N SER A 178 -16.85 1.32 -23.83
CA SER A 178 -16.62 1.51 -22.38
C SER A 178 -16.21 0.21 -21.66
N THR A 179 -16.69 -0.94 -22.09
CA THR A 179 -16.30 -2.24 -21.52
C THR A 179 -14.86 -2.58 -21.88
N GLU A 180 -14.45 -2.35 -23.11
CA GLU A 180 -13.06 -2.56 -23.55
C GLU A 180 -12.10 -1.59 -22.85
N VAL A 181 -12.50 -0.33 -22.65
CA VAL A 181 -11.73 0.65 -21.87
C VAL A 181 -11.56 0.16 -20.43
N TYR A 182 -12.63 -0.34 -19.80
CA TYR A 182 -12.55 -0.89 -18.45
C TYR A 182 -11.61 -2.09 -18.38
N HIS A 183 -11.70 -3.04 -19.31
CA HIS A 183 -10.80 -4.19 -19.33
C HIS A 183 -9.34 -3.81 -19.51
N ALA A 184 -9.05 -2.85 -20.40
CA ALA A 184 -7.70 -2.33 -20.58
C ALA A 184 -7.19 -1.66 -19.28
N LEU A 185 -8.05 -0.89 -18.60
CA LEU A 185 -7.72 -0.26 -17.32
C LEU A 185 -7.44 -1.29 -16.22
N ALA A 186 -8.28 -2.32 -16.09
CA ALA A 186 -8.09 -3.39 -15.11
C ALA A 186 -6.79 -4.17 -15.35
N THR A 187 -6.44 -4.42 -16.61
CA THR A 187 -5.14 -5.02 -16.99
C THR A 187 -4.00 -4.09 -16.61
N TYR A 188 -4.07 -2.82 -16.96
CA TYR A 188 -3.05 -1.82 -16.60
C TYR A 188 -2.81 -1.76 -15.09
N ILE A 189 -3.88 -1.71 -14.28
CA ILE A 189 -3.77 -1.72 -12.81
C ILE A 189 -3.04 -2.99 -12.33
N SER A 190 -3.45 -4.16 -12.84
CA SER A 190 -2.85 -5.44 -12.46
C SER A 190 -1.36 -5.51 -12.81
N ASP A 191 -0.98 -5.04 -14.01
CA ASP A 191 0.40 -5.01 -14.46
C ASP A 191 1.24 -4.06 -13.60
N LYS A 192 0.73 -2.86 -13.33
CA LYS A 192 1.41 -1.87 -12.49
C LYS A 192 1.60 -2.35 -11.06
N LEU A 193 0.59 -2.95 -10.46
CA LEU A 193 0.72 -3.52 -9.12
C LEU A 193 1.72 -4.69 -9.06
N SER A 194 1.92 -5.41 -10.16
CA SER A 194 2.90 -6.49 -10.21
C SER A 194 4.35 -6.01 -10.44
N GLU A 195 4.52 -4.83 -11.08
CA GLU A 195 5.83 -4.22 -11.33
C GLU A 195 6.35 -3.46 -10.09
N ASP A 196 5.45 -2.81 -9.36
CA ASP A 196 5.80 -1.98 -8.21
C ASP A 196 5.91 -2.82 -6.94
N THR A 197 6.99 -2.64 -6.19
CA THR A 197 7.22 -3.26 -4.88
C THR A 197 6.51 -2.50 -3.76
N ILE A 198 5.27 -2.10 -3.99
CA ILE A 198 4.48 -1.26 -3.07
C ILE A 198 3.96 -2.06 -1.87
N PHE A 199 4.04 -3.35 -1.94
CA PHE A 199 3.52 -4.28 -0.93
C PHE A 199 4.59 -4.67 0.08
#